data_605c25390636291247b038612a364d04
#
_entry.id   605c25390636291247b038612a364d04
#
_cell.length_a   1.000
_cell.length_b   1.000
_cell.length_c   1.000
_cell.angle_alpha   90.00
_cell.angle_beta   90.00
_cell.angle_gamma   90.00
#
_symmetry.space_group_name_H-M   'P 1'
#
loop_
_entity.id
_entity.type
_entity.pdbx_description
1 polymer ?
#
loop_
_entity_poly.entity_id
_entity_poly.type
_entity_poly.pdbx_seq_one_letter_code
_entity_poly.pdbx_strand_id
1 'polypeptide(L)'
;AALAAGKHVLCEKAITLNSAELDEARAIADEHNVVLMDATTVLHMPLYQELHRRMDAGDFGHMNLAQLNFGSYKEYGDLTNRFYNRSLAGGAMLDIGVYALSVMRLFMASQPAEVVSLGNTCETGVDVAGGIVCRNAEQQLGVVSLTLHSKQPKRSVISFDKCYIEVNEYPRADHAIIVWTADGHREEVHAGTEAYALCYEMADLEKAVAGDDSKRELLDYASDVMELMTKLRADWGVVYPEEE
;
A
#
# COMPACT_ATOMS: atom_id res chain seq x y z
N ALA A 1 -13.92 12.45 -14.79
CA ALA A 1 -15.12 13.34 -14.76
C ALA A 1 -15.05 14.35 -13.63
N ALA A 2 -14.93 13.95 -12.33
CA ALA A 2 -14.96 14.89 -11.19
C ALA A 2 -13.78 15.89 -11.21
N LEU A 3 -12.55 15.42 -11.44
CA LEU A 3 -11.36 16.26 -11.57
C LEU A 3 -11.50 17.30 -12.67
N ALA A 4 -11.95 16.89 -13.88
CA ALA A 4 -12.20 17.79 -15.01
C ALA A 4 -13.36 18.78 -14.75
N ALA A 5 -14.18 18.54 -13.73
CA ALA A 5 -15.19 19.49 -13.26
C ALA A 5 -14.68 20.40 -12.12
N GLY A 6 -13.39 20.42 -11.88
CA GLY A 6 -12.76 21.26 -10.87
C GLY A 6 -13.05 20.83 -9.43
N LYS A 7 -13.25 19.53 -9.19
CA LYS A 7 -13.51 18.98 -7.85
C LYS A 7 -12.28 18.27 -7.30
N HIS A 8 -11.95 18.50 -6.03
CA HIS A 8 -11.01 17.67 -5.29
C HIS A 8 -11.61 16.27 -5.13
N VAL A 9 -10.77 15.24 -5.20
CA VAL A 9 -11.21 13.83 -5.20
C VAL A 9 -10.40 13.03 -4.20
N LEU A 10 -11.08 12.36 -3.28
CA LEU A 10 -10.57 11.22 -2.52
C LEU A 10 -11.10 9.96 -3.20
N CYS A 11 -10.22 9.12 -3.71
CA CYS A 11 -10.59 7.93 -4.47
C CYS A 11 -10.27 6.67 -3.68
N GLU A 12 -11.26 5.76 -3.55
CA GLU A 12 -11.06 4.47 -2.88
C GLU A 12 -9.95 3.65 -3.55
N LYS A 13 -9.33 2.82 -2.73
CA LYS A 13 -8.26 1.89 -3.16
C LYS A 13 -8.86 0.68 -3.95
N ALA A 14 -8.17 0.09 -4.88
CA ALA A 14 -6.99 0.64 -5.53
C ALA A 14 -7.44 1.80 -6.43
N ILE A 15 -6.73 2.90 -6.37
CA ILE A 15 -7.17 4.18 -6.94
C ILE A 15 -7.49 4.11 -8.44
N THR A 16 -6.80 3.24 -9.18
CA THR A 16 -7.02 2.94 -10.61
C THR A 16 -6.73 1.46 -10.89
N LEU A 17 -6.96 0.99 -12.11
CA LEU A 17 -6.58 -0.38 -12.52
C LEU A 17 -5.07 -0.50 -12.77
N ASN A 18 -4.46 0.56 -13.30
CA ASN A 18 -3.04 0.57 -13.66
C ASN A 18 -2.42 1.97 -13.51
N SER A 19 -1.10 2.03 -13.65
CA SER A 19 -0.34 3.27 -13.51
C SER A 19 -0.67 4.30 -14.60
N ALA A 20 -0.95 3.88 -15.83
CA ALA A 20 -1.29 4.82 -16.92
C ALA A 20 -2.59 5.58 -16.66
N GLU A 21 -3.60 4.91 -16.10
CA GLU A 21 -4.85 5.57 -15.66
C GLU A 21 -4.61 6.56 -14.51
N LEU A 22 -3.70 6.21 -13.59
CA LEU A 22 -3.35 7.11 -12.49
C LEU A 22 -2.60 8.34 -12.99
N ASP A 23 -1.67 8.16 -13.94
CA ASP A 23 -0.93 9.27 -14.56
C ASP A 23 -1.88 10.23 -15.30
N GLU A 24 -2.87 9.69 -16.04
CA GLU A 24 -3.91 10.50 -16.68
C GLU A 24 -4.74 11.26 -15.63
N ALA A 25 -5.14 10.59 -14.55
CA ALA A 25 -5.92 11.23 -13.49
C ALA A 25 -5.12 12.34 -12.77
N ARG A 26 -3.82 12.15 -12.54
CA ARG A 26 -2.91 13.17 -12.00
C ARG A 26 -2.80 14.36 -12.94
N ALA A 27 -2.56 14.13 -14.24
CA ALA A 27 -2.47 15.20 -15.23
C ALA A 27 -3.75 16.05 -15.28
N ILE A 28 -4.93 15.44 -15.21
CA ILE A 28 -6.21 16.15 -15.14
C ILE A 28 -6.32 16.95 -13.83
N ALA A 29 -5.88 16.40 -12.70
CA ALA A 29 -5.90 17.10 -11.42
C ALA A 29 -5.00 18.35 -11.45
N ASP A 30 -3.81 18.23 -12.01
CA ASP A 30 -2.85 19.32 -12.16
C ASP A 30 -3.38 20.41 -13.11
N GLU A 31 -3.93 20.03 -14.27
CA GLU A 31 -4.53 20.97 -15.24
C GLU A 31 -5.65 21.81 -14.61
N HIS A 32 -6.46 21.20 -13.76
CA HIS A 32 -7.59 21.87 -13.10
C HIS A 32 -7.24 22.45 -11.73
N ASN A 33 -5.98 22.33 -11.30
CA ASN A 33 -5.50 22.78 -9.98
C ASN A 33 -6.37 22.27 -8.82
N VAL A 34 -6.65 20.95 -8.84
CA VAL A 34 -7.41 20.25 -7.81
C VAL A 34 -6.58 19.11 -7.20
N VAL A 35 -6.95 18.69 -6.00
CA VAL A 35 -6.29 17.57 -5.31
C VAL A 35 -6.94 16.25 -5.73
N LEU A 36 -6.11 15.29 -6.14
CA LEU A 36 -6.43 13.87 -6.20
C LEU A 36 -5.70 13.18 -5.05
N MET A 37 -6.38 12.35 -4.28
CA MET A 37 -5.81 11.62 -3.15
C MET A 37 -6.31 10.18 -3.15
N ASP A 38 -5.40 9.23 -2.89
CA ASP A 38 -5.71 7.81 -2.71
C ASP A 38 -6.22 7.56 -1.29
N ALA A 39 -7.37 6.90 -1.15
CA ALA A 39 -7.93 6.47 0.13
C ALA A 39 -7.35 5.12 0.61
N THR A 40 -6.08 4.83 0.32
CA THR A 40 -5.39 3.70 0.95
C THR A 40 -5.11 4.05 2.41
N THR A 41 -5.93 3.57 3.31
CA THR A 41 -5.99 3.94 4.74
C THR A 41 -4.62 3.97 5.43
N VAL A 42 -3.72 3.04 5.08
CA VAL A 42 -2.34 2.97 5.60
C VAL A 42 -1.61 4.31 5.48
N LEU A 43 -1.77 5.02 4.36
CA LEU A 43 -1.08 6.29 4.11
C LEU A 43 -1.55 7.41 5.05
N HIS A 44 -2.71 7.25 5.65
CA HIS A 44 -3.37 8.28 6.46
C HIS A 44 -3.35 8.00 7.96
N MET A 45 -3.02 6.77 8.38
CA MET A 45 -3.02 6.41 9.80
C MET A 45 -1.94 7.17 10.57
N PRO A 46 -2.28 7.82 11.69
CA PRO A 46 -1.33 8.56 12.52
C PRO A 46 -0.13 7.73 13.00
N LEU A 47 -0.31 6.43 13.19
CA LEU A 47 0.78 5.52 13.57
C LEU A 47 1.93 5.57 12.55
N TYR A 48 1.62 5.46 11.25
CA TYR A 48 2.64 5.46 10.22
C TYR A 48 3.29 6.84 10.05
N GLN A 49 2.54 7.91 10.25
CA GLN A 49 3.08 9.27 10.26
C GLN A 49 4.10 9.45 11.39
N GLU A 50 3.81 8.93 12.58
CA GLU A 50 4.75 8.99 13.72
C GLU A 50 5.99 8.10 13.49
N LEU A 51 5.81 6.88 12.98
CA LEU A 51 6.93 5.99 12.66
C LEU A 51 7.81 6.58 11.57
N HIS A 52 7.23 7.18 10.53
CA HIS A 52 7.96 7.83 9.45
C HIS A 52 8.74 9.05 9.96
N ARG A 53 8.11 9.89 10.77
CA ARG A 53 8.78 11.03 11.42
C ARG A 53 10.02 10.61 12.21
N ARG A 54 9.94 9.51 12.95
CA ARG A 54 11.07 8.96 13.72
C ARG A 54 12.15 8.36 12.81
N MET A 55 11.73 7.74 11.70
CA MET A 55 12.66 7.24 10.69
C MET A 55 13.44 8.40 10.06
N ASP A 56 12.79 9.50 9.71
CA ASP A 56 13.42 10.70 9.14
C ASP A 56 14.36 11.40 10.14
N ALA A 57 14.04 11.32 11.43
CA ALA A 57 14.93 11.78 12.51
C ALA A 57 16.18 10.90 12.70
N GLY A 58 16.26 9.74 12.01
CA GLY A 58 17.37 8.80 12.11
C GLY A 58 17.37 7.94 13.39
N ASP A 59 16.24 7.88 14.10
CA ASP A 59 16.12 7.12 15.35
C ASP A 59 16.46 5.64 15.14
N PHE A 60 16.00 5.06 14.02
CA PHE A 60 16.08 3.62 13.74
C PHE A 60 17.36 3.20 12.99
N GLY A 61 18.07 4.15 12.34
CA GLY A 61 19.16 3.86 11.43
C GLY A 61 18.66 3.47 10.02
N HIS A 62 19.51 2.77 9.25
CA HIS A 62 19.16 2.34 7.90
C HIS A 62 18.12 1.21 7.94
N MET A 63 17.11 1.29 7.07
CA MET A 63 16.13 0.22 6.85
C MET A 63 16.78 -0.86 5.97
N ASN A 64 16.74 -2.12 6.40
CA ASN A 64 17.40 -3.22 5.69
C ASN A 64 16.42 -4.16 5.03
N LEU A 65 15.30 -4.48 5.71
CA LEU A 65 14.33 -5.48 5.26
C LEU A 65 12.93 -5.15 5.74
N ALA A 66 11.96 -5.16 4.82
CA ALA A 66 10.53 -5.19 5.12
C ALA A 66 9.96 -6.58 4.80
N GLN A 67 9.28 -7.20 5.74
CA GLN A 67 8.56 -8.46 5.54
C GLN A 67 7.09 -8.28 5.88
N LEU A 68 6.22 -8.56 4.89
CA LEU A 68 4.77 -8.36 5.03
C LEU A 68 4.02 -9.58 4.55
N ASN A 69 2.94 -9.91 5.23
CA ASN A 69 2.03 -10.94 4.80
C ASN A 69 0.57 -10.50 4.97
N PHE A 70 -0.27 -10.88 4.01
CA PHE A 70 -1.70 -10.66 4.05
C PHE A 70 -2.43 -11.88 3.47
N GLY A 71 -3.09 -12.64 4.34
CA GLY A 71 -4.00 -13.70 3.93
C GLY A 71 -5.43 -13.36 4.34
N SER A 72 -6.32 -13.22 3.36
CA SER A 72 -7.74 -12.93 3.56
C SER A 72 -8.58 -14.00 2.88
N TYR A 73 -8.86 -15.09 3.61
CA TYR A 73 -9.67 -16.18 3.05
C TYR A 73 -10.99 -15.65 2.49
N LYS A 74 -11.22 -15.95 1.22
CA LYS A 74 -12.48 -15.76 0.51
C LYS A 74 -12.97 -17.10 0.04
N GLU A 75 -14.27 -17.37 0.21
CA GLU A 75 -14.87 -18.62 -0.25
C GLU A 75 -14.74 -18.72 -1.77
N TYR A 76 -14.14 -19.81 -2.25
CA TYR A 76 -13.91 -20.09 -3.66
C TYR A 76 -15.02 -21.01 -4.21
N GLY A 77 -16.26 -20.53 -4.21
CA GLY A 77 -17.41 -21.29 -4.71
C GLY A 77 -18.25 -20.50 -5.70
N ASP A 78 -18.20 -19.20 -5.59
CA ASP A 78 -18.92 -18.25 -6.45
C ASP A 78 -17.92 -17.31 -7.16
N LEU A 79 -17.63 -17.62 -8.42
CA LEU A 79 -16.72 -16.85 -9.26
C LEU A 79 -17.33 -15.50 -9.74
N THR A 80 -18.62 -15.26 -9.48
CA THR A 80 -19.23 -13.94 -9.69
C THR A 80 -18.96 -12.99 -8.54
N ASN A 81 -18.45 -13.49 -7.41
CA ASN A 81 -18.04 -12.68 -6.28
C ASN A 81 -16.93 -11.71 -6.72
N ARG A 82 -17.00 -10.46 -6.28
CA ARG A 82 -16.07 -9.41 -6.65
C ARG A 82 -14.58 -9.77 -6.52
N PHE A 83 -14.22 -10.66 -5.58
CA PHE A 83 -12.84 -11.05 -5.35
C PHE A 83 -12.26 -11.94 -6.46
N TYR A 84 -13.11 -12.67 -7.17
CA TYR A 84 -12.74 -13.61 -8.23
C TYR A 84 -13.27 -13.18 -9.60
N ASN A 85 -13.99 -12.07 -9.68
CA ASN A 85 -14.60 -11.59 -10.91
C ASN A 85 -13.67 -10.63 -11.65
N ARG A 86 -13.17 -11.06 -12.80
CA ARG A 86 -12.27 -10.27 -13.66
C ARG A 86 -12.91 -8.95 -14.12
N SER A 87 -14.21 -8.94 -14.42
CA SER A 87 -14.94 -7.72 -14.83
C SER A 87 -15.20 -6.73 -13.69
N LEU A 88 -14.88 -7.10 -12.46
CA LEU A 88 -14.96 -6.24 -11.28
C LEU A 88 -13.57 -5.95 -10.68
N ALA A 89 -12.51 -6.13 -11.49
CA ALA A 89 -11.14 -5.96 -11.05
C ALA A 89 -10.80 -6.77 -9.78
N GLY A 90 -11.26 -8.04 -9.73
CA GLY A 90 -10.94 -8.97 -8.65
C GLY A 90 -9.46 -9.31 -8.62
N GLY A 91 -9.03 -9.98 -7.57
CA GLY A 91 -7.65 -10.44 -7.39
C GLY A 91 -7.04 -10.00 -6.07
N ALA A 92 -6.03 -10.74 -5.64
CA ALA A 92 -5.32 -10.48 -4.39
C ALA A 92 -4.49 -9.19 -4.47
N MET A 93 -3.91 -8.88 -5.63
CA MET A 93 -3.03 -7.73 -5.80
C MET A 93 -3.77 -6.42 -5.52
N LEU A 94 -4.89 -6.17 -6.20
CA LEU A 94 -5.65 -4.93 -6.03
C LEU A 94 -6.44 -4.90 -4.72
N ASP A 95 -6.90 -6.07 -4.19
CA ASP A 95 -7.70 -6.08 -2.94
C ASP A 95 -6.84 -5.96 -1.68
N ILE A 96 -5.78 -6.76 -1.55
CA ILE A 96 -4.95 -6.85 -0.34
C ILE A 96 -3.48 -6.49 -0.57
N GLY A 97 -2.97 -6.66 -1.78
CA GLY A 97 -1.58 -6.33 -2.15
C GLY A 97 -1.30 -4.84 -2.01
N VAL A 98 -2.25 -4.00 -2.37
CA VAL A 98 -2.14 -2.54 -2.23
C VAL A 98 -1.73 -2.13 -0.81
N TYR A 99 -2.29 -2.72 0.23
CA TYR A 99 -1.93 -2.40 1.61
C TYR A 99 -0.51 -2.84 1.96
N ALA A 100 -0.13 -4.07 1.58
CA ALA A 100 1.20 -4.60 1.87
C ALA A 100 2.29 -3.80 1.16
N LEU A 101 2.09 -3.50 -0.12
CA LEU A 101 3.02 -2.72 -0.91
C LEU A 101 3.11 -1.26 -0.43
N SER A 102 2.00 -0.67 0.02
CA SER A 102 2.00 0.69 0.58
C SER A 102 2.79 0.77 1.88
N VAL A 103 2.61 -0.18 2.83
CA VAL A 103 3.45 -0.21 4.05
C VAL A 103 4.92 -0.40 3.69
N MET A 104 5.23 -1.34 2.79
CA MET A 104 6.61 -1.55 2.35
C MET A 104 7.21 -0.25 1.77
N ARG A 105 6.49 0.41 0.86
CA ARG A 105 6.96 1.63 0.19
C ARG A 105 7.14 2.80 1.16
N LEU A 106 6.28 2.94 2.18
CA LEU A 106 6.41 3.99 3.21
C LEU A 106 7.76 3.94 3.95
N PHE A 107 8.34 2.75 4.11
CA PHE A 107 9.62 2.58 4.82
C PHE A 107 10.83 2.45 3.89
N MET A 108 10.64 2.28 2.59
CA MET A 108 11.71 2.29 1.60
C MET A 108 12.06 3.72 1.18
N ALA A 109 13.35 4.02 1.07
CA ALA A 109 13.84 5.34 0.64
C ALA A 109 13.47 5.68 -0.81
N SER A 110 13.38 4.67 -1.68
CA SER A 110 12.92 4.78 -3.07
C SER A 110 12.08 3.58 -3.47
N GLN A 111 11.37 3.68 -4.60
CA GLN A 111 10.61 2.54 -5.13
C GLN A 111 11.52 1.36 -5.51
N PRO A 112 11.01 0.11 -5.48
CA PRO A 112 11.76 -1.06 -5.89
C PRO A 112 12.21 -1.00 -7.37
N ALA A 113 13.51 -1.22 -7.61
CA ALA A 113 14.09 -1.27 -8.94
C ALA A 113 14.24 -2.71 -9.49
N GLU A 114 14.46 -3.67 -8.58
CA GLU A 114 14.57 -5.10 -8.92
C GLU A 114 13.42 -5.86 -8.27
N VAL A 115 12.72 -6.69 -9.03
CA VAL A 115 11.57 -7.44 -8.54
C VAL A 115 11.60 -8.86 -9.09
N VAL A 116 11.46 -9.84 -8.19
CA VAL A 116 11.25 -11.26 -8.51
C VAL A 116 9.96 -11.70 -7.87
N SER A 117 9.06 -12.31 -8.63
CA SER A 117 7.75 -12.68 -8.09
C SER A 117 7.18 -13.93 -8.77
N LEU A 118 6.29 -14.59 -8.05
CA LEU A 118 5.44 -15.67 -8.56
C LEU A 118 4.00 -15.41 -8.12
N GLY A 119 3.08 -15.46 -9.05
CA GLY A 119 1.64 -15.34 -8.80
C GLY A 119 0.89 -16.57 -9.25
N ASN A 120 -0.15 -16.94 -8.50
CA ASN A 120 -1.13 -17.96 -8.90
C ASN A 120 -2.41 -17.27 -9.32
N THR A 121 -2.94 -17.65 -10.48
CA THR A 121 -4.25 -17.19 -10.97
C THR A 121 -5.30 -18.28 -10.81
N CYS A 122 -6.57 -17.90 -10.75
CA CYS A 122 -7.69 -18.83 -10.82
C CYS A 122 -8.29 -18.88 -12.25
N GLU A 123 -9.33 -19.69 -12.45
CA GLU A 123 -9.94 -19.93 -13.77
C GLU A 123 -10.57 -18.68 -14.42
N THR A 124 -10.86 -17.63 -13.63
CA THR A 124 -11.34 -16.35 -14.16
C THR A 124 -10.21 -15.43 -14.67
N GLY A 125 -8.95 -15.82 -14.44
CA GLY A 125 -7.77 -15.06 -14.85
C GLY A 125 -7.31 -14.00 -13.85
N VAL A 126 -7.94 -13.89 -12.67
CA VAL A 126 -7.44 -12.99 -11.61
C VAL A 126 -6.45 -13.70 -10.69
N ASP A 127 -5.54 -12.96 -10.09
CA ASP A 127 -4.57 -13.49 -9.13
C ASP A 127 -5.23 -13.82 -7.78
N VAL A 128 -4.85 -14.93 -7.19
CA VAL A 128 -5.38 -15.40 -5.90
C VAL A 128 -4.32 -15.57 -4.82
N ALA A 129 -3.07 -15.62 -5.21
CA ALA A 129 -1.93 -15.64 -4.29
C ALA A 129 -0.68 -15.12 -5.01
N GLY A 130 0.25 -14.56 -4.25
CA GLY A 130 1.53 -14.12 -4.79
C GLY A 130 2.63 -14.05 -3.73
N GLY A 131 3.86 -14.30 -4.17
CA GLY A 131 5.08 -14.08 -3.43
C GLY A 131 5.98 -13.11 -4.19
N ILE A 132 6.45 -12.07 -3.53
CA ILE A 132 7.22 -10.98 -4.12
C ILE A 132 8.47 -10.77 -3.28
N VAL A 133 9.62 -10.66 -3.94
CA VAL A 133 10.88 -10.19 -3.36
C VAL A 133 11.37 -9.03 -4.23
N CYS A 134 11.65 -7.90 -3.61
CA CYS A 134 12.10 -6.72 -4.33
C CYS A 134 13.25 -6.02 -3.62
N ARG A 135 13.98 -5.17 -4.36
CA ARG A 135 15.10 -4.38 -3.85
C ARG A 135 15.12 -3.01 -4.53
N ASN A 136 15.38 -1.96 -3.76
CA ASN A 136 15.58 -0.62 -4.29
C ASN A 136 17.06 -0.28 -4.51
N ALA A 137 17.34 0.92 -4.98
CA ALA A 137 18.70 1.40 -5.25
C ALA A 137 19.57 1.47 -3.97
N GLU A 138 18.95 1.72 -2.82
CA GLU A 138 19.58 1.82 -1.50
C GLU A 138 19.81 0.46 -0.85
N GLN A 139 19.64 -0.65 -1.59
CA GLN A 139 19.83 -2.03 -1.14
C GLN A 139 18.86 -2.48 -0.05
N GLN A 140 17.72 -1.80 0.09
CA GLN A 140 16.65 -2.20 0.99
C GLN A 140 15.82 -3.30 0.36
N LEU A 141 15.57 -4.39 1.09
CA LEU A 141 14.80 -5.53 0.61
C LEU A 141 13.34 -5.47 1.08
N GLY A 142 12.43 -5.87 0.19
CA GLY A 142 11.02 -6.12 0.50
C GLY A 142 10.64 -7.56 0.22
N VAL A 143 9.88 -8.19 1.12
CA VAL A 143 9.32 -9.54 0.97
C VAL A 143 7.83 -9.48 1.28
N VAL A 144 7.00 -9.80 0.31
CA VAL A 144 5.54 -9.76 0.46
C VAL A 144 4.93 -11.10 0.07
N SER A 145 3.99 -11.60 0.88
CA SER A 145 3.17 -12.78 0.56
C SER A 145 1.68 -12.46 0.68
N LEU A 146 0.91 -12.85 -0.34
CA LEU A 146 -0.52 -12.56 -0.46
C LEU A 146 -1.29 -13.85 -0.72
N THR A 147 -2.49 -14.00 -0.16
CA THR A 147 -3.42 -15.07 -0.54
C THR A 147 -4.88 -14.74 -0.21
N LEU A 148 -5.78 -15.07 -1.13
CA LEU A 148 -7.24 -15.07 -0.92
C LEU A 148 -7.77 -16.46 -0.53
N HIS A 149 -6.97 -17.53 -0.69
CA HIS A 149 -7.38 -18.92 -0.42
C HIS A 149 -7.10 -19.39 1.01
N SER A 150 -6.39 -18.60 1.81
CA SER A 150 -6.09 -18.94 3.21
C SER A 150 -5.96 -17.70 4.08
N LYS A 151 -6.14 -17.88 5.39
CA LYS A 151 -5.82 -16.84 6.37
C LYS A 151 -4.34 -16.83 6.67
N GLN A 152 -3.77 -15.63 6.77
CA GLN A 152 -2.49 -15.34 7.41
C GLN A 152 -2.69 -14.16 8.35
N PRO A 153 -1.85 -13.98 9.37
CA PRO A 153 -1.82 -12.73 10.11
C PRO A 153 -1.55 -11.56 9.14
N LYS A 154 -2.19 -10.43 9.32
CA LYS A 154 -1.82 -9.19 8.62
C LYS A 154 -0.69 -8.54 9.40
N ARG A 155 0.52 -9.02 9.19
CA ARG A 155 1.69 -8.65 9.96
C ARG A 155 2.74 -8.03 9.08
N SER A 156 3.32 -6.92 9.53
CA SER A 156 4.53 -6.34 8.96
C SER A 156 5.65 -6.35 10.00
N VAL A 157 6.87 -6.65 9.54
CA VAL A 157 8.11 -6.52 10.31
C VAL A 157 9.07 -5.71 9.47
N ILE A 158 9.45 -4.54 9.96
CA ILE A 158 10.39 -3.64 9.28
C ILE A 158 11.67 -3.60 10.09
N SER A 159 12.77 -4.08 9.52
CA SER A 159 14.05 -4.24 10.19
C SER A 159 15.01 -3.11 9.82
N PHE A 160 15.56 -2.47 10.84
CA PHE A 160 16.54 -1.40 10.77
C PHE A 160 17.85 -1.80 11.46
N ASP A 161 18.89 -0.97 11.35
CA ASP A 161 20.16 -1.21 12.04
C ASP A 161 20.01 -1.29 13.56
N LYS A 162 19.16 -0.41 14.13
CA LYS A 162 19.03 -0.22 15.58
C LYS A 162 17.86 -0.96 16.20
N CYS A 163 16.87 -1.39 15.40
CA CYS A 163 15.65 -2.03 15.89
C CYS A 163 14.93 -2.81 14.77
N TYR A 164 13.89 -3.53 15.14
CA TYR A 164 12.82 -3.84 14.21
C TYR A 164 11.47 -3.34 14.75
N ILE A 165 10.57 -3.03 13.83
CA ILE A 165 9.20 -2.57 14.12
C ILE A 165 8.23 -3.66 13.68
N GLU A 166 7.38 -4.09 14.59
CA GLU A 166 6.32 -5.06 14.34
C GLU A 166 4.96 -4.36 14.40
N VAL A 167 4.16 -4.50 13.33
CA VAL A 167 2.79 -4.00 13.27
C VAL A 167 1.87 -5.13 12.88
N ASN A 168 0.90 -5.45 13.74
CA ASN A 168 -0.16 -6.41 13.48
C ASN A 168 -1.42 -5.68 13.01
N GLU A 169 -2.26 -6.37 12.20
CA GLU A 169 -3.45 -5.79 11.54
C GLU A 169 -3.12 -4.45 10.83
N TYR A 170 -1.97 -4.41 10.19
CA TYR A 170 -1.31 -3.20 9.66
C TYR A 170 -2.15 -2.32 8.73
N PRO A 171 -3.21 -2.77 8.01
CA PRO A 171 -3.98 -1.88 7.15
C PRO A 171 -4.63 -0.68 7.87
N ARG A 172 -4.96 -0.83 9.16
CA ARG A 172 -5.58 0.23 9.99
C ARG A 172 -4.98 0.28 11.38
N ALA A 173 -3.70 -0.05 11.50
CA ALA A 173 -3.05 -0.14 12.79
C ALA A 173 -2.94 1.23 13.49
N ASP A 174 -3.18 1.23 14.78
CA ASP A 174 -2.96 2.34 15.71
C ASP A 174 -1.91 2.01 16.78
N HIS A 175 -1.28 0.83 16.66
CA HIS A 175 -0.29 0.30 17.60
C HIS A 175 0.85 -0.42 16.85
N ALA A 176 2.09 -0.17 17.31
CA ALA A 176 3.30 -0.85 16.87
C ALA A 176 4.19 -1.21 18.06
N ILE A 177 5.03 -2.22 17.88
CA ILE A 177 6.07 -2.60 18.85
C ILE A 177 7.42 -2.40 18.20
N ILE A 178 8.27 -1.58 18.82
CA ILE A 178 9.67 -1.41 18.45
C ILE A 178 10.51 -2.27 19.38
N VAL A 179 11.34 -3.14 18.81
CA VAL A 179 12.27 -3.98 19.58
C VAL A 179 13.69 -3.52 19.26
N TRP A 180 14.35 -2.93 20.24
CA TRP A 180 15.67 -2.36 20.10
C TRP A 180 16.77 -3.42 20.11
N THR A 181 17.70 -3.35 19.15
CA THR A 181 18.76 -4.37 18.98
C THR A 181 19.76 -4.36 20.13
N ALA A 182 20.03 -3.20 20.73
CA ALA A 182 21.09 -3.03 21.72
C ALA A 182 20.87 -3.83 23.01
N ASP A 183 19.62 -3.93 23.46
CA ASP A 183 19.28 -4.53 24.76
C ASP A 183 18.01 -5.40 24.72
N GLY A 184 17.35 -5.50 23.56
CA GLY A 184 16.09 -6.20 23.40
C GLY A 184 14.89 -5.47 24.04
N HIS A 185 15.07 -4.20 24.44
CA HIS A 185 13.98 -3.39 24.97
C HIS A 185 12.82 -3.33 23.99
N ARG A 186 11.60 -3.42 24.51
CA ARG A 186 10.34 -3.31 23.72
C ARG A 186 9.68 -2.00 24.08
N GLU A 187 9.42 -1.19 23.07
CA GLU A 187 8.72 0.07 23.16
C GLU A 187 7.38 -0.06 22.43
N GLU A 188 6.29 0.28 23.08
CA GLU A 188 4.97 0.36 22.44
C GLU A 188 4.71 1.77 21.93
N VAL A 189 4.30 1.87 20.68
CA VAL A 189 3.92 3.14 20.05
C VAL A 189 2.43 3.08 19.75
N HIS A 190 1.69 4.06 20.25
CA HIS A 190 0.26 4.21 19.97
C HIS A 190 0.01 5.58 19.34
N ALA A 191 -0.66 5.62 18.19
CA ALA A 191 -1.05 6.86 17.55
C ALA A 191 -2.29 6.67 16.68
N GLY A 192 -3.29 7.50 16.91
CA GLY A 192 -4.59 7.41 16.26
C GLY A 192 -5.50 6.36 16.88
N THR A 193 -6.52 5.97 16.13
CA THR A 193 -7.50 4.95 16.53
C THR A 193 -8.07 4.31 15.27
N GLU A 194 -8.11 2.99 15.17
CA GLU A 194 -8.66 2.25 14.03
C GLU A 194 -10.09 2.70 13.67
N ALA A 195 -10.92 2.98 14.68
CA ALA A 195 -12.31 3.41 14.48
C ALA A 195 -12.46 4.71 13.67
N TYR A 196 -11.43 5.56 13.64
CA TYR A 196 -11.40 6.81 12.89
C TYR A 196 -10.58 6.76 11.61
N ALA A 197 -10.22 5.57 11.13
CA ALA A 197 -9.36 5.40 9.96
C ALA A 197 -9.82 6.21 8.75
N LEU A 198 -11.10 6.12 8.37
CA LEU A 198 -11.68 6.88 7.26
C LEU A 198 -11.77 8.40 7.54
N CYS A 199 -11.82 8.80 8.81
CA CYS A 199 -11.79 10.23 9.17
C CYS A 199 -10.40 10.83 8.91
N TYR A 200 -9.32 10.07 9.09
CA TYR A 200 -7.97 10.53 8.80
C TYR A 200 -7.75 10.76 7.31
N GLU A 201 -8.32 9.92 6.44
CA GLU A 201 -8.30 10.12 4.98
C GLU A 201 -8.94 11.45 4.59
N MET A 202 -10.13 11.74 5.13
CA MET A 202 -10.83 13.01 4.89
C MET A 202 -10.07 14.21 5.46
N ALA A 203 -9.52 14.08 6.68
CA ALA A 203 -8.75 15.16 7.30
C ALA A 203 -7.46 15.48 6.51
N ASP A 204 -6.81 14.46 5.95
CA ASP A 204 -5.62 14.67 5.11
C ASP A 204 -5.99 15.29 3.76
N LEU A 205 -7.13 14.92 3.14
CA LEU A 205 -7.64 15.62 1.96
C LEU A 205 -7.91 17.11 2.27
N GLU A 206 -8.57 17.42 3.38
CA GLU A 206 -8.83 18.82 3.79
C GLU A 206 -7.53 19.62 3.94
N LYS A 207 -6.49 19.04 4.57
CA LYS A 207 -5.16 19.67 4.69
C LYS A 207 -4.50 19.88 3.33
N ALA A 208 -4.52 18.86 2.45
CA ALA A 208 -3.96 18.97 1.10
C ALA A 208 -4.65 20.08 0.29
N VAL A 209 -5.97 20.21 0.40
CA VAL A 209 -6.76 21.28 -0.23
C VAL A 209 -6.40 22.64 0.37
N ALA A 210 -6.12 22.70 1.67
CA ALA A 210 -5.65 23.91 2.35
C ALA A 210 -4.19 24.30 2.05
N GLY A 211 -3.46 23.47 1.29
CA GLY A 211 -2.08 23.76 0.85
C GLY A 211 -0.99 23.06 1.65
N ASP A 212 -1.31 21.98 2.37
CA ASP A 212 -0.31 21.12 3.01
C ASP A 212 0.29 20.17 1.96
N ASP A 213 1.49 20.48 1.48
CA ASP A 213 2.17 19.72 0.44
C ASP A 213 2.55 18.31 0.92
N SER A 214 2.85 18.13 2.21
CA SER A 214 3.16 16.80 2.76
C SER A 214 1.99 15.80 2.59
N LYS A 215 0.75 16.30 2.50
CA LYS A 215 -0.43 15.48 2.25
C LYS A 215 -0.66 15.23 0.76
N ARG A 216 -0.22 16.15 -0.10
CA ARG A 216 -0.23 15.95 -1.55
C ARG A 216 0.80 14.90 -1.99
N GLU A 217 1.96 14.87 -1.33
CA GLU A 217 3.03 13.89 -1.58
C GLU A 217 2.59 12.44 -1.30
N LEU A 218 1.52 12.20 -0.53
CA LEU A 218 0.98 10.85 -0.32
C LEU A 218 0.57 10.17 -1.63
N LEU A 219 0.18 10.94 -2.65
CA LEU A 219 -0.13 10.41 -3.97
C LEU A 219 1.11 9.86 -4.70
N ASP A 220 2.31 10.31 -4.38
CA ASP A 220 3.54 9.79 -4.98
C ASP A 220 3.81 8.37 -4.49
N TYR A 221 3.59 8.08 -3.19
CA TYR A 221 3.63 6.70 -2.69
C TYR A 221 2.59 5.80 -3.35
N ALA A 222 1.37 6.30 -3.55
CA ALA A 222 0.32 5.56 -4.25
C ALA A 222 0.68 5.29 -5.72
N SER A 223 1.35 6.24 -6.40
CA SER A 223 1.83 6.09 -7.78
C SER A 223 2.92 5.02 -7.88
N ASP A 224 3.92 5.05 -7.00
CA ASP A 224 4.98 4.04 -6.96
C ASP A 224 4.40 2.62 -6.73
N VAL A 225 3.42 2.51 -5.82
CA VAL A 225 2.73 1.25 -5.53
C VAL A 225 1.90 0.79 -6.73
N MET A 226 1.18 1.68 -7.41
CA MET A 226 0.39 1.35 -8.59
C MET A 226 1.28 0.90 -9.75
N GLU A 227 2.44 1.55 -9.98
CA GLU A 227 3.41 1.13 -10.98
C GLU A 227 3.91 -0.30 -10.70
N LEU A 228 4.28 -0.59 -9.45
CA LEU A 228 4.70 -1.93 -9.03
C LEU A 228 3.58 -2.96 -9.20
N MET A 229 2.35 -2.66 -8.80
CA MET A 229 1.19 -3.55 -8.97
C MET A 229 0.89 -3.83 -10.45
N THR A 230 0.97 -2.81 -11.30
CA THR A 230 0.77 -2.93 -12.75
C THR A 230 1.80 -3.89 -13.35
N LYS A 231 3.08 -3.70 -13.01
CA LYS A 231 4.16 -4.59 -13.44
C LYS A 231 3.95 -6.02 -12.97
N LEU A 232 3.66 -6.23 -11.69
CA LEU A 232 3.46 -7.56 -11.11
C LEU A 232 2.28 -8.29 -11.74
N ARG A 233 1.15 -7.62 -11.97
CA ARG A 233 -0.01 -8.20 -12.66
C ARG A 233 0.35 -8.60 -14.11
N ALA A 234 1.09 -7.75 -14.83
CA ALA A 234 1.54 -8.07 -16.18
C ALA A 234 2.46 -9.31 -16.18
N ASP A 235 3.43 -9.39 -15.25
CA ASP A 235 4.32 -10.53 -15.08
C ASP A 235 3.55 -11.84 -14.76
N TRP A 236 2.40 -11.75 -14.07
CA TRP A 236 1.53 -12.88 -13.73
C TRP A 236 0.46 -13.20 -14.78
N GLY A 237 0.38 -12.40 -15.86
CA GLY A 237 -0.62 -12.56 -16.93
C GLY A 237 -2.04 -12.15 -16.51
N VAL A 238 -2.18 -11.27 -15.51
CA VAL A 238 -3.46 -10.72 -15.06
C VAL A 238 -3.76 -9.42 -15.81
N VAL A 239 -4.77 -9.47 -16.68
CA VAL A 239 -5.23 -8.34 -17.50
C VAL A 239 -6.73 -8.20 -17.31
N TYR A 240 -7.23 -7.00 -17.07
CA TYR A 240 -8.66 -6.74 -16.94
C TYR A 240 -9.29 -6.37 -18.30
N PRO A 241 -10.62 -6.54 -18.47
CA PRO A 241 -11.27 -6.24 -19.75
C PRO A 241 -11.05 -4.81 -20.25
N GLU A 242 -10.94 -3.85 -19.34
CA GLU A 242 -10.70 -2.44 -19.66
C GLU A 242 -9.27 -2.17 -20.16
N GLU A 243 -8.35 -3.13 -20.00
CA GLU A 243 -6.95 -3.06 -20.41
C GLU A 243 -6.68 -3.80 -21.73
N GLU A 244 -7.68 -4.50 -22.30
CA GLU A 244 -7.63 -5.19 -23.61
C GLU A 244 -7.91 -4.20 -24.78
#